data_c372135767d994cf76f0f63f8d9ccc61
#
_entry.id   c372135767d994cf76f0f63f8d9ccc61
#
_cell.length_a   1.000
_cell.length_b   1.000
_cell.length_c   1.000
_cell.angle_alpha   90.00
_cell.angle_beta   90.00
_cell.angle_gamma   90.00
#
_symmetry.space_group_name_H-M   'P 1'
#
loop_
_entity.id
_entity.type
_entity.pdbx_description
1 polymer ?
#
loop_
_entity_poly.entity_id
_entity_poly.type
_entity_poly.pdbx_seq_one_letter_code
_entity_poly.pdbx_strand_id
1 'polypeptide(L)'
;MACIVLLSSCDKEYNAIGDGLIGENHFDFNKYTSNVIAYNQKVGPVQSNGLEVNALGILDDAAFGTTTANFATQVVSLTANPVIGDNPVIESVVLTVPYFSTLKSTDKDGNNVYELDSIYGPSDAKIKLSVYESGYFMRDSDPIGGFQQAQKYFTDQNSDFNALKVGNRLNDAVDGAQNDAFFFDNTEYVESVTDADGKVTKTKTAPGMRLNLNKTFFKTKIIDAVASGKLASNDVFKNYFRGLYFKVEKSGSSPSSLAVLNFAKGEITIKYKEDLSTTTAGVTTISRVEKSILLKMSGNTVSLLNESNVNTAYANATNNPNVTLGDE
;
A
#
# COMPACT_ATOMS: atom_id res chain seq x y z
N MET A 1 53.47 56.61 -7.16
CA MET A 1 52.74 57.31 -6.10
C MET A 1 51.44 57.88 -6.66
N ALA A 2 50.48 57.04 -7.00
CA ALA A 2 49.16 57.46 -7.48
C ALA A 2 48.25 56.25 -7.72
N CYS A 3 47.81 55.57 -6.63
CA CYS A 3 46.84 54.46 -6.74
C CYS A 3 46.06 54.20 -5.44
N ILE A 4 45.83 55.23 -4.63
CA ILE A 4 45.15 55.03 -3.31
C ILE A 4 43.87 55.84 -3.15
N VAL A 5 43.29 56.35 -4.23
CA VAL A 5 42.11 57.27 -4.11
C VAL A 5 40.82 56.73 -4.74
N LEU A 6 40.72 55.49 -5.08
CA LEU A 6 39.50 54.98 -5.76
C LEU A 6 38.70 53.92 -4.98
N LEU A 7 38.82 53.80 -3.68
CA LEU A 7 38.04 52.87 -2.86
C LEU A 7 37.08 53.50 -1.83
N SER A 8 36.73 54.75 -1.97
CA SER A 8 35.81 55.42 -1.01
C SER A 8 34.50 55.91 -1.63
N SER A 9 34.04 55.27 -2.71
CA SER A 9 32.82 55.74 -3.39
C SER A 9 31.72 54.68 -3.56
N CYS A 10 31.52 53.83 -2.60
CA CYS A 10 30.37 52.91 -2.66
C CYS A 10 29.59 52.75 -1.35
N ASP A 11 29.63 53.73 -0.48
CA ASP A 11 28.91 53.60 0.80
C ASP A 11 28.00 54.76 1.16
N LYS A 12 27.40 55.36 0.18
CA LYS A 12 26.30 56.30 0.46
C LYS A 12 25.31 56.27 -0.67
N GLU A 13 24.05 56.17 -0.29
CA GLU A 13 22.89 56.66 -1.05
C GLU A 13 21.91 55.63 -1.65
N TYR A 14 22.03 54.35 -1.38
CA TYR A 14 20.88 53.50 -1.70
C TYR A 14 19.74 53.55 -0.68
N ASN A 15 19.99 54.06 0.54
CA ASN A 15 18.94 54.24 1.56
C ASN A 15 18.30 55.60 1.56
N ALA A 16 18.80 56.56 0.76
CA ALA A 16 18.28 57.92 0.73
C ALA A 16 17.29 58.21 -0.44
N ILE A 17 17.14 57.29 -1.40
CA ILE A 17 16.20 57.41 -2.53
C ILE A 17 14.76 57.02 -2.12
N GLY A 18 14.36 57.17 -0.94
CA GLY A 18 13.00 56.95 -0.49
C GLY A 18 12.63 57.87 0.66
N ASP A 19 13.61 58.38 1.35
CA ASP A 19 13.40 59.14 2.56
C ASP A 19 12.75 60.52 2.34
N GLY A 20 12.92 61.09 1.16
CA GLY A 20 12.29 62.33 0.79
C GLY A 20 11.02 62.22 -0.06
N LEU A 21 10.66 60.99 -0.48
CA LEU A 21 9.44 60.72 -1.27
C LEU A 21 8.29 60.19 -0.44
N ILE A 22 8.58 59.62 0.70
CA ILE A 22 7.59 59.25 1.72
C ILE A 22 7.84 60.21 2.90
N GLY A 23 7.08 61.26 2.92
CA GLY A 23 7.24 62.34 3.92
C GLY A 23 7.51 61.80 5.32
N GLU A 24 8.37 62.51 6.04
CA GLU A 24 8.69 62.22 7.43
C GLU A 24 7.39 61.96 8.21
N ASN A 25 7.33 60.79 8.87
CA ASN A 25 6.29 60.42 9.86
C ASN A 25 4.93 59.96 9.34
N HIS A 26 4.83 59.30 8.20
CA HIS A 26 3.56 58.67 7.83
C HIS A 26 3.39 57.19 8.29
N PHE A 27 4.41 56.58 8.84
CA PHE A 27 4.34 55.22 9.37
C PHE A 27 5.02 55.15 10.75
N ASP A 28 4.25 55.35 11.78
CA ASP A 28 4.65 54.92 13.12
C ASP A 28 4.64 53.40 13.18
N PHE A 29 5.79 52.79 13.21
CA PHE A 29 5.92 51.36 13.47
C PHE A 29 5.66 51.09 14.96
N ASN A 30 4.41 51.05 15.33
CA ASN A 30 4.03 50.59 16.65
C ASN A 30 4.08 49.09 16.73
N LYS A 31 4.80 48.54 17.72
CA LYS A 31 4.80 47.13 17.99
C LYS A 31 3.39 46.71 18.39
N TYR A 32 2.67 46.07 17.44
CA TYR A 32 1.37 45.49 17.72
C TYR A 32 1.58 44.10 18.36
N THR A 33 1.07 43.88 19.53
CA THR A 33 1.06 42.60 20.21
C THR A 33 -0.38 42.10 20.26
N SER A 34 -0.66 40.98 19.65
CA SER A 34 -1.96 40.33 19.76
C SER A 34 -1.82 39.03 20.54
N ASN A 35 -2.83 38.71 21.33
CA ASN A 35 -2.93 37.38 21.93
C ASN A 35 -3.37 36.39 20.87
N VAL A 36 -2.62 35.33 20.70
CA VAL A 36 -2.99 34.19 19.84
C VAL A 36 -3.44 33.05 20.76
N ILE A 37 -4.68 32.61 20.57
CA ILE A 37 -5.22 31.45 21.25
C ILE A 37 -5.28 30.33 20.24
N ALA A 38 -4.56 29.22 20.50
CA ALA A 38 -4.57 28.02 19.68
C ALA A 38 -5.33 26.92 20.43
N TYR A 39 -6.15 26.20 19.70
CA TYR A 39 -6.89 25.05 20.22
C TYR A 39 -6.50 23.78 19.50
N ASN A 40 -6.38 22.68 20.25
CA ASN A 40 -6.29 21.35 19.67
C ASN A 40 -7.70 20.85 19.37
N GLN A 41 -7.86 20.21 18.23
CA GLN A 41 -9.12 19.59 17.87
C GLN A 41 -8.86 18.15 17.41
N LYS A 42 -9.58 17.20 18.01
CA LYS A 42 -9.56 15.82 17.53
C LYS A 42 -10.13 15.73 16.11
N VAL A 43 -9.37 15.14 15.20
CA VAL A 43 -9.85 14.86 13.85
C VAL A 43 -10.71 13.59 13.90
N GLY A 44 -11.90 13.65 13.32
CA GLY A 44 -12.77 12.49 13.16
C GLY A 44 -12.28 11.55 12.06
N PRO A 45 -13.09 10.51 11.71
CA PRO A 45 -12.76 9.61 10.61
C PRO A 45 -12.49 10.36 9.31
N VAL A 46 -11.42 9.99 8.61
CA VAL A 46 -11.01 10.61 7.34
C VAL A 46 -11.43 9.72 6.19
N GLN A 47 -11.95 10.31 5.11
CA GLN A 47 -12.22 9.57 3.89
C GLN A 47 -10.90 9.00 3.34
N SER A 48 -10.85 7.68 3.13
CA SER A 48 -9.63 6.97 2.80
C SER A 48 -9.73 6.03 1.59
N ASN A 49 -10.80 6.16 0.81
CA ASN A 49 -10.91 5.48 -0.48
C ASN A 49 -10.27 6.28 -1.62
N GLY A 50 -9.74 5.58 -2.62
CA GLY A 50 -9.16 6.21 -3.81
C GLY A 50 -7.82 6.90 -3.58
N LEU A 51 -7.11 6.57 -2.51
CA LEU A 51 -5.76 7.06 -2.27
C LEU A 51 -4.76 6.35 -3.20
N GLU A 52 -3.78 7.08 -3.73
CA GLU A 52 -2.71 6.52 -4.57
C GLU A 52 -1.79 5.56 -3.80
N VAL A 53 -1.60 5.85 -2.53
CA VAL A 53 -0.76 5.07 -1.62
C VAL A 53 -1.49 4.81 -0.31
N ASN A 54 -1.22 3.68 0.31
CA ASN A 54 -1.92 3.25 1.52
C ASN A 54 -0.93 2.70 2.53
N ALA A 55 -1.17 2.98 3.81
CA ALA A 55 -0.36 2.45 4.89
C ALA A 55 -0.70 0.97 5.18
N LEU A 56 0.32 0.18 5.56
CA LEU A 56 0.17 -1.17 6.09
C LEU A 56 1.22 -1.40 7.17
N GLY A 57 0.80 -1.84 8.34
CA GLY A 57 1.73 -2.10 9.45
C GLY A 57 1.28 -1.50 10.75
N ILE A 58 2.22 -1.37 11.69
CA ILE A 58 1.98 -0.77 13.01
C ILE A 58 3.07 0.26 13.26
N LEU A 59 2.65 1.44 13.67
CA LEU A 59 3.53 2.50 14.15
C LEU A 59 3.29 2.70 15.65
N ASP A 60 4.32 2.45 16.44
CA ASP A 60 4.31 2.75 17.87
C ASP A 60 5.02 4.11 18.07
N ASP A 61 4.30 5.11 18.57
CA ASP A 61 4.79 6.45 18.85
C ASP A 61 4.56 6.83 20.31
N ALA A 62 5.58 7.34 20.97
CA ALA A 62 5.51 7.65 22.39
C ALA A 62 4.56 8.83 22.70
N ALA A 63 4.41 9.77 21.78
CA ALA A 63 3.56 10.94 21.94
C ALA A 63 2.10 10.66 21.57
N PHE A 64 1.87 9.89 20.50
CA PHE A 64 0.52 9.69 19.93
C PHE A 64 -0.09 8.33 20.23
N GLY A 65 0.73 7.35 20.62
CA GLY A 65 0.28 5.97 20.88
C GLY A 65 0.56 5.02 19.71
N THR A 66 -0.23 3.98 19.58
CA THR A 66 -0.07 2.95 18.56
C THR A 66 -1.08 3.13 17.45
N THR A 67 -0.63 3.28 16.22
CA THR A 67 -1.47 3.26 15.01
C THR A 67 -1.31 1.93 14.28
N THR A 68 -2.39 1.17 14.12
CA THR A 68 -2.43 -0.03 13.28
C THR A 68 -3.11 0.30 11.97
N ALA A 69 -2.40 0.11 10.86
CA ALA A 69 -2.91 0.33 9.51
C ALA A 69 -3.20 -1.02 8.84
N ASN A 70 -4.47 -1.25 8.54
CA ASN A 70 -4.99 -2.34 7.73
C ASN A 70 -5.42 -1.80 6.37
N PHE A 71 -5.64 -2.69 5.41
CA PHE A 71 -6.00 -2.29 4.05
C PHE A 71 -7.01 -3.24 3.45
N ALA A 72 -7.98 -2.70 2.71
CA ALA A 72 -8.92 -3.49 1.92
C ALA A 72 -8.94 -3.01 0.47
N THR A 73 -9.07 -3.94 -0.48
CA THR A 73 -9.08 -3.64 -1.91
C THR A 73 -9.97 -4.60 -2.67
N GLN A 74 -10.63 -4.10 -3.69
CA GLN A 74 -11.22 -4.94 -4.72
C GLN A 74 -10.14 -5.56 -5.60
N VAL A 75 -10.52 -6.60 -6.31
CA VAL A 75 -9.65 -7.33 -7.24
C VAL A 75 -10.39 -7.49 -8.56
N VAL A 76 -9.69 -7.31 -9.67
CA VAL A 76 -10.23 -7.49 -11.03
C VAL A 76 -9.39 -8.51 -11.79
N SER A 77 -10.03 -9.27 -12.67
CA SER A 77 -9.33 -10.15 -13.60
C SER A 77 -8.92 -9.37 -14.84
N LEU A 78 -7.65 -9.49 -15.27
CA LEU A 78 -7.19 -8.87 -16.51
C LEU A 78 -7.73 -9.59 -17.74
N THR A 79 -8.13 -10.85 -17.60
CA THR A 79 -8.76 -11.62 -18.68
C THR A 79 -10.19 -11.93 -18.29
N ALA A 80 -11.14 -11.36 -19.02
CA ALA A 80 -12.54 -11.71 -18.88
C ALA A 80 -12.79 -13.09 -19.50
N ASN A 81 -13.58 -13.89 -18.82
CA ASN A 81 -13.98 -15.23 -19.27
C ASN A 81 -12.81 -16.09 -19.79
N PRO A 82 -11.76 -16.33 -18.99
CA PRO A 82 -10.61 -17.13 -19.43
C PRO A 82 -11.07 -18.53 -19.81
N VAL A 83 -10.41 -19.12 -20.81
CA VAL A 83 -10.64 -20.52 -21.19
C VAL A 83 -9.68 -21.39 -20.41
N ILE A 84 -10.23 -22.34 -19.67
CA ILE A 84 -9.47 -23.35 -18.91
C ILE A 84 -9.61 -24.69 -19.63
N GLY A 85 -8.47 -25.31 -19.93
CA GLY A 85 -8.42 -26.64 -20.53
C GLY A 85 -8.67 -27.76 -19.52
N ASP A 86 -8.47 -28.99 -19.97
CA ASP A 86 -8.72 -30.18 -19.17
C ASP A 86 -7.65 -30.35 -18.06
N ASN A 87 -8.05 -30.98 -16.95
CA ASN A 87 -7.19 -31.34 -15.82
C ASN A 87 -6.32 -30.17 -15.27
N PRO A 88 -6.88 -28.99 -14.97
CA PRO A 88 -6.11 -27.87 -14.48
C PRO A 88 -5.54 -28.13 -13.07
N VAL A 89 -4.23 -27.91 -12.90
CA VAL A 89 -3.53 -28.04 -11.62
C VAL A 89 -2.75 -26.75 -11.33
N ILE A 90 -3.06 -26.08 -10.22
CA ILE A 90 -2.33 -24.88 -9.80
C ILE A 90 -0.93 -25.26 -9.31
N GLU A 91 0.08 -24.63 -9.88
CA GLU A 91 1.48 -24.73 -9.46
C GLU A 91 1.85 -23.70 -8.40
N SER A 92 1.44 -22.45 -8.59
CA SER A 92 1.68 -21.38 -7.64
C SER A 92 0.58 -20.33 -7.68
N VAL A 93 0.38 -19.69 -6.53
CA VAL A 93 -0.42 -18.45 -6.40
C VAL A 93 0.42 -17.49 -5.61
N VAL A 94 0.81 -16.38 -6.24
CA VAL A 94 1.71 -15.41 -5.62
C VAL A 94 1.09 -14.02 -5.70
N LEU A 95 0.93 -13.41 -4.53
CA LEU A 95 0.58 -12.00 -4.40
C LEU A 95 1.86 -11.18 -4.33
N THR A 96 1.95 -10.14 -5.14
CA THR A 96 3.06 -9.19 -5.14
C THR A 96 2.57 -7.76 -5.00
N VAL A 97 3.25 -6.96 -4.17
CA VAL A 97 3.07 -5.50 -4.07
C VAL A 97 4.45 -4.87 -4.02
N PRO A 98 4.86 -4.09 -5.01
CA PRO A 98 6.18 -3.46 -5.02
C PRO A 98 6.31 -2.44 -3.90
N TYR A 99 7.50 -2.37 -3.30
CA TYR A 99 7.85 -1.31 -2.36
C TYR A 99 8.36 -0.07 -3.10
N PHE A 100 8.29 1.08 -2.46
CA PHE A 100 9.10 2.22 -2.84
C PHE A 100 10.54 1.93 -2.41
N SER A 101 11.46 1.91 -3.35
CA SER A 101 12.86 1.57 -3.09
C SER A 101 13.80 2.30 -4.04
N THR A 102 14.98 2.63 -3.55
CA THR A 102 16.05 3.26 -4.32
C THR A 102 17.22 2.29 -4.48
N LEU A 103 17.65 2.05 -5.72
CA LEU A 103 18.87 1.27 -5.99
C LEU A 103 20.09 2.06 -5.53
N LYS A 104 20.86 1.52 -4.59
CA LYS A 104 22.08 2.16 -4.05
C LYS A 104 23.34 1.71 -4.76
N SER A 105 23.46 0.43 -5.05
CA SER A 105 24.65 -0.15 -5.70
C SER A 105 24.33 -1.50 -6.30
N THR A 106 25.25 -2.00 -7.11
CA THR A 106 25.28 -3.40 -7.53
C THR A 106 26.60 -3.98 -7.04
N ASP A 107 26.54 -5.13 -6.36
CA ASP A 107 27.73 -5.78 -5.82
C ASP A 107 28.57 -6.46 -6.92
N LYS A 108 29.74 -6.99 -6.56
CA LYS A 108 30.67 -7.68 -7.49
C LYS A 108 30.07 -8.93 -8.14
N ASP A 109 29.06 -9.52 -7.52
CA ASP A 109 28.37 -10.73 -7.99
C ASP A 109 27.14 -10.37 -8.83
N GLY A 110 26.93 -9.06 -9.06
CA GLY A 110 25.83 -8.51 -9.86
C GLY A 110 24.50 -8.41 -9.11
N ASN A 111 24.46 -8.59 -7.78
CA ASN A 111 23.22 -8.41 -7.01
C ASN A 111 23.01 -6.92 -6.70
N ASN A 112 21.78 -6.50 -6.80
CA ASN A 112 21.39 -5.12 -6.52
C ASN A 112 21.11 -4.94 -5.02
N VAL A 113 21.60 -3.85 -4.47
CA VAL A 113 21.38 -3.43 -3.09
C VAL A 113 20.41 -2.27 -3.09
N TYR A 114 19.30 -2.44 -2.42
CA TYR A 114 18.24 -1.43 -2.33
C TYR A 114 18.12 -0.86 -0.92
N GLU A 115 17.72 0.39 -0.86
CA GLU A 115 17.17 1.02 0.34
C GLU A 115 15.65 1.15 0.16
N LEU A 116 14.89 0.75 1.17
CA LEU A 116 13.44 0.92 1.16
C LEU A 116 13.07 2.33 1.60
N ASP A 117 12.20 2.94 0.80
CA ASP A 117 11.64 4.24 1.09
C ASP A 117 10.28 4.06 1.79
N SER A 118 9.89 5.06 2.58
CA SER A 118 8.55 5.11 3.23
C SER A 118 8.26 3.93 4.19
N ILE A 119 9.30 3.43 4.87
CA ILE A 119 9.19 2.48 5.99
C ILE A 119 9.48 3.21 7.28
N TYR A 120 8.62 3.07 8.26
CA TYR A 120 8.69 3.71 9.57
C TYR A 120 8.80 2.66 10.66
N GLY A 121 9.80 2.77 11.50
CA GLY A 121 10.11 1.82 12.59
C GLY A 121 11.48 1.16 12.43
N PRO A 122 11.87 0.30 13.38
CA PRO A 122 13.16 -0.41 13.37
C PRO A 122 13.28 -1.37 12.17
N SER A 123 14.51 -1.56 11.70
CA SER A 123 14.80 -2.44 10.55
C SER A 123 14.60 -3.94 10.82
N ASP A 124 14.64 -4.34 12.09
CA ASP A 124 14.40 -5.71 12.57
C ASP A 124 12.95 -5.96 12.97
N ALA A 125 12.06 -4.97 12.76
CA ALA A 125 10.66 -5.04 13.11
C ALA A 125 9.92 -6.13 12.36
N LYS A 126 9.02 -6.82 13.07
CA LYS A 126 8.15 -7.85 12.51
C LYS A 126 6.70 -7.61 12.89
N ILE A 127 5.82 -7.88 11.96
CA ILE A 127 4.38 -7.83 12.16
C ILE A 127 3.76 -9.17 11.79
N LYS A 128 2.59 -9.47 12.36
CA LYS A 128 1.76 -10.58 11.87
C LYS A 128 0.86 -10.03 10.77
N LEU A 129 1.09 -10.47 9.55
CA LEU A 129 0.31 -10.11 8.37
C LEU A 129 -0.60 -11.25 7.97
N SER A 130 -1.89 -10.97 7.86
CA SER A 130 -2.89 -11.93 7.41
C SER A 130 -3.70 -11.36 6.26
N VAL A 131 -3.77 -12.07 5.14
CA VAL A 131 -4.59 -11.72 3.98
C VAL A 131 -5.83 -12.62 3.99
N TYR A 132 -7.01 -12.03 3.95
CA TYR A 132 -8.29 -12.74 3.90
C TYR A 132 -9.07 -12.37 2.63
N GLU A 133 -9.97 -13.25 2.20
CA GLU A 133 -11.05 -12.84 1.32
C GLU A 133 -11.93 -11.83 2.08
N SER A 134 -12.22 -10.69 1.46
CA SER A 134 -13.18 -9.73 1.97
C SER A 134 -14.61 -10.13 1.57
N GLY A 135 -15.48 -10.27 2.53
CA GLY A 135 -16.92 -10.40 2.29
C GLY A 135 -17.65 -9.05 2.27
N TYR A 136 -16.94 -7.95 2.58
CA TYR A 136 -17.49 -6.62 2.50
C TYR A 136 -17.65 -6.19 1.03
N PHE A 137 -18.86 -5.83 0.63
CA PHE A 137 -19.14 -5.37 -0.72
C PHE A 137 -18.91 -3.85 -0.81
N MET A 138 -17.78 -3.46 -1.38
CA MET A 138 -17.49 -2.04 -1.66
C MET A 138 -18.24 -1.58 -2.92
N ARG A 139 -19.23 -0.69 -2.72
CA ARG A 139 -20.02 -0.10 -3.79
C ARG A 139 -19.25 1.02 -4.48
N ASP A 140 -19.52 1.22 -5.76
CA ASP A 140 -18.95 2.33 -6.52
C ASP A 140 -19.75 3.64 -6.27
N SER A 141 -21.07 3.52 -6.07
CA SER A 141 -21.97 4.67 -5.87
C SER A 141 -22.71 4.59 -4.54
N ASP A 142 -22.94 5.76 -3.93
CA ASP A 142 -23.69 5.91 -2.69
C ASP A 142 -25.21 5.77 -2.97
N PRO A 143 -25.92 4.82 -2.32
CA PRO A 143 -27.37 4.70 -2.45
C PRO A 143 -28.11 5.86 -1.79
N ILE A 144 -27.50 6.57 -0.83
CA ILE A 144 -28.08 7.75 -0.21
C ILE A 144 -27.98 8.91 -1.20
N GLY A 145 -29.10 9.46 -1.63
CA GLY A 145 -29.12 10.49 -2.66
C GLY A 145 -29.23 9.97 -4.09
N GLY A 146 -29.64 8.69 -4.28
CA GLY A 146 -30.00 8.15 -5.59
C GLY A 146 -28.83 7.78 -6.49
N PHE A 147 -27.71 7.34 -5.93
CA PHE A 147 -26.51 6.90 -6.66
C PHE A 147 -25.83 7.99 -7.50
N GLN A 148 -26.06 9.26 -7.15
CA GLN A 148 -25.48 10.41 -7.87
C GLN A 148 -24.01 10.68 -7.49
N GLN A 149 -23.54 10.13 -6.36
CA GLN A 149 -22.20 10.37 -5.83
C GLN A 149 -21.46 9.03 -5.65
N ALA A 150 -20.12 9.11 -5.69
CA ALA A 150 -19.28 7.98 -5.35
C ALA A 150 -19.42 7.62 -3.87
N GLN A 151 -19.42 6.32 -3.58
CA GLN A 151 -19.44 5.83 -2.20
C GLN A 151 -18.16 6.27 -1.48
N LYS A 152 -18.32 6.83 -0.29
CA LYS A 152 -17.21 7.21 0.58
C LYS A 152 -16.93 6.07 1.57
N TYR A 153 -15.66 5.82 1.82
CA TYR A 153 -15.18 4.90 2.84
C TYR A 153 -14.19 5.65 3.75
N PHE A 154 -14.19 5.31 5.03
CA PHE A 154 -13.47 6.04 6.06
C PHE A 154 -12.48 5.16 6.83
N THR A 155 -11.49 5.81 7.44
CA THR A 155 -10.40 5.14 8.17
C THR A 155 -10.87 4.29 9.35
N ASP A 156 -12.01 4.59 9.97
CA ASP A 156 -12.54 3.92 11.16
C ASP A 156 -13.37 2.65 10.88
N GLN A 157 -13.56 2.29 9.61
CA GLN A 157 -14.40 1.15 9.22
C GLN A 157 -13.72 -0.22 9.36
N ASN A 158 -12.60 -0.31 10.09
CA ASN A 158 -11.87 -1.56 10.25
C ASN A 158 -12.72 -2.70 10.87
N SER A 159 -13.61 -2.38 11.78
CA SER A 159 -14.53 -3.35 12.40
C SER A 159 -15.43 -4.04 11.37
N ASP A 160 -15.92 -3.28 10.38
CA ASP A 160 -16.83 -3.78 9.35
C ASP A 160 -16.13 -4.81 8.45
N PHE A 161 -14.92 -4.47 7.99
CA PHE A 161 -14.11 -5.37 7.17
C PHE A 161 -13.65 -6.60 7.95
N ASN A 162 -13.23 -6.43 9.20
CA ASN A 162 -12.81 -7.54 10.05
C ASN A 162 -13.96 -8.50 10.39
N ALA A 163 -15.17 -7.99 10.58
CA ALA A 163 -16.36 -8.82 10.84
C ALA A 163 -16.79 -9.63 9.61
N LEU A 164 -16.56 -9.09 8.42
CA LEU A 164 -16.98 -9.69 7.15
C LEU A 164 -15.84 -10.41 6.40
N LYS A 165 -14.68 -10.63 7.02
CA LYS A 165 -13.65 -11.48 6.42
C LYS A 165 -14.15 -12.92 6.29
N VAL A 166 -13.81 -13.58 5.18
CA VAL A 166 -14.31 -14.90 4.85
C VAL A 166 -13.21 -15.96 5.00
N GLY A 167 -13.53 -17.04 5.68
CA GLY A 167 -12.68 -18.23 5.76
C GLY A 167 -11.37 -18.03 6.53
N ASN A 168 -10.38 -18.84 6.16
CA ASN A 168 -9.07 -18.83 6.77
C ASN A 168 -8.13 -17.82 6.08
N ARG A 169 -7.01 -17.51 6.74
CA ARG A 169 -5.91 -16.74 6.17
C ARG A 169 -5.42 -17.37 4.86
N LEU A 170 -5.30 -16.56 3.81
CA LEU A 170 -4.89 -17.00 2.47
C LEU A 170 -3.37 -17.13 2.32
N ASN A 171 -2.59 -16.31 3.02
CA ASN A 171 -1.12 -16.39 3.08
C ASN A 171 -0.70 -17.39 4.16
N ASP A 172 -1.01 -18.65 3.93
CA ASP A 172 -0.85 -19.77 4.86
C ASP A 172 0.46 -20.56 4.69
N ALA A 173 1.47 -19.96 4.04
CA ALA A 173 2.78 -20.55 3.89
C ALA A 173 3.37 -20.97 5.26
N VAL A 174 4.13 -22.07 5.26
CA VAL A 174 4.84 -22.54 6.47
C VAL A 174 5.90 -21.54 6.93
N ASP A 175 6.49 -20.81 5.98
CA ASP A 175 7.46 -19.76 6.26
C ASP A 175 6.79 -18.57 6.98
N GLY A 176 7.17 -18.37 8.25
CA GLY A 176 6.65 -17.29 9.08
C GLY A 176 6.94 -15.88 8.55
N ALA A 177 7.98 -15.71 7.73
CA ALA A 177 8.29 -14.44 7.08
C ALA A 177 7.21 -13.98 6.10
N GLN A 178 6.32 -14.88 5.68
CA GLN A 178 5.19 -14.56 4.81
C GLN A 178 3.89 -14.29 5.57
N ASN A 179 3.91 -14.39 6.92
CA ASN A 179 2.71 -14.25 7.74
C ASN A 179 2.97 -13.81 9.19
N ASP A 180 3.24 -14.76 10.10
CA ASP A 180 3.26 -14.48 11.55
C ASP A 180 4.48 -13.67 12.01
N ALA A 181 5.53 -13.60 11.20
CA ALA A 181 6.76 -12.84 11.43
C ALA A 181 7.16 -12.07 10.15
N PHE A 182 6.18 -11.50 9.46
CA PHE A 182 6.40 -10.71 8.25
C PHE A 182 7.24 -9.46 8.55
N PHE A 183 8.15 -9.13 7.64
CA PHE A 183 8.96 -7.92 7.65
C PHE A 183 9.10 -7.36 6.23
N PHE A 184 9.42 -6.07 6.14
CA PHE A 184 9.65 -5.42 4.85
C PHE A 184 11.09 -5.69 4.41
N ASP A 185 11.27 -6.67 3.51
CA ASP A 185 12.56 -7.13 3.01
C ASP A 185 13.05 -6.23 1.86
N ASN A 186 14.28 -5.74 1.95
CA ASN A 186 14.92 -4.93 0.92
C ASN A 186 15.68 -5.74 -0.13
N THR A 187 15.59 -7.07 -0.08
CA THR A 187 16.26 -7.96 -1.01
C THR A 187 15.55 -7.96 -2.37
N GLU A 188 16.33 -7.88 -3.47
CA GLU A 188 15.78 -8.07 -4.80
C GLU A 188 15.26 -9.51 -4.97
N TYR A 189 14.18 -9.66 -5.72
CA TYR A 189 13.68 -10.98 -6.09
C TYR A 189 14.31 -11.42 -7.42
N VAL A 190 14.89 -12.63 -7.43
CA VAL A 190 15.52 -13.21 -8.62
C VAL A 190 14.73 -14.46 -9.05
N GLU A 191 14.07 -14.37 -10.19
CA GLU A 191 13.44 -15.52 -10.84
C GLU A 191 14.42 -16.12 -11.85
N SER A 192 14.64 -17.44 -11.75
CA SER A 192 15.48 -18.17 -12.69
C SER A 192 14.62 -19.12 -13.51
N VAL A 193 14.66 -18.99 -14.82
CA VAL A 193 13.96 -19.85 -15.76
C VAL A 193 15.00 -20.59 -16.60
N THR A 194 14.91 -21.91 -16.65
CA THR A 194 15.76 -22.76 -17.50
C THR A 194 14.94 -23.16 -18.72
N ASP A 195 15.45 -22.85 -19.91
CA ASP A 195 14.80 -23.25 -21.17
C ASP A 195 15.08 -24.72 -21.52
N ALA A 196 14.51 -25.19 -22.63
CA ALA A 196 14.66 -26.57 -23.08
C ALA A 196 16.12 -26.95 -23.44
N ASP A 197 16.96 -25.98 -23.75
CA ASP A 197 18.37 -26.14 -24.10
C ASP A 197 19.28 -26.05 -22.87
N GLY A 198 18.70 -25.93 -21.67
CA GLY A 198 19.42 -25.85 -20.40
C GLY A 198 20.01 -24.46 -20.09
N LYS A 199 19.69 -23.42 -20.86
CA LYS A 199 20.12 -22.07 -20.61
C LYS A 199 19.30 -21.43 -19.49
N VAL A 200 19.97 -20.93 -18.45
CA VAL A 200 19.35 -20.23 -17.34
C VAL A 200 19.24 -18.74 -17.62
N THR A 201 18.03 -18.23 -17.62
CA THR A 201 17.75 -16.79 -17.69
C THR A 201 17.29 -16.31 -16.31
N LYS A 202 17.94 -15.27 -15.79
CA LYS A 202 17.61 -14.66 -14.51
C LYS A 202 16.91 -13.31 -14.73
N THR A 203 15.74 -13.16 -14.16
CA THR A 203 15.01 -11.89 -14.13
C THR A 203 15.05 -11.32 -12.71
N LYS A 204 15.53 -10.10 -12.58
CA LYS A 204 15.66 -9.40 -11.30
C LYS A 204 14.52 -8.39 -11.14
N THR A 205 13.87 -8.40 -10.00
CA THR A 205 12.78 -7.47 -9.67
C THR A 205 13.13 -6.75 -8.37
N ALA A 206 12.87 -5.45 -8.33
CA ALA A 206 13.05 -4.62 -7.13
C ALA A 206 12.26 -5.19 -5.93
N PRO A 207 12.65 -4.86 -4.69
CA PRO A 207 12.00 -5.34 -3.48
C PRO A 207 10.50 -5.09 -3.47
N GLY A 208 9.76 -6.03 -2.89
CA GLY A 208 8.32 -5.97 -2.77
C GLY A 208 7.78 -7.04 -1.82
N MET A 209 6.58 -6.81 -1.32
CA MET A 209 5.83 -7.86 -0.65
C MET A 209 5.60 -9.00 -1.64
N ARG A 210 5.93 -10.22 -1.24
CA ARG A 210 5.71 -11.42 -2.03
C ARG A 210 5.19 -12.53 -1.11
N LEU A 211 3.92 -12.90 -1.29
CA LEU A 211 3.24 -13.87 -0.45
C LEU A 211 2.74 -15.05 -1.29
N ASN A 212 3.07 -16.26 -0.87
CA ASN A 212 2.45 -17.46 -1.42
C ASN A 212 1.06 -17.62 -0.81
N LEU A 213 0.05 -17.70 -1.66
CA LEU A 213 -1.34 -17.82 -1.25
C LEU A 213 -1.85 -19.26 -1.39
N ASN A 214 -2.92 -19.57 -0.66
CA ASN A 214 -3.56 -20.89 -0.62
C ASN A 214 -4.04 -21.35 -2.00
N LYS A 215 -3.39 -22.39 -2.56
CA LYS A 215 -3.68 -22.91 -3.89
C LYS A 215 -5.10 -23.49 -4.00
N THR A 216 -5.56 -24.18 -2.95
CA THR A 216 -6.88 -24.82 -2.94
C THR A 216 -7.99 -23.78 -2.99
N PHE A 217 -7.83 -22.69 -2.23
CA PHE A 217 -8.77 -21.56 -2.29
C PHE A 217 -8.85 -20.99 -3.71
N PHE A 218 -7.72 -20.66 -4.32
CA PHE A 218 -7.69 -20.07 -5.67
C PHE A 218 -8.12 -21.04 -6.76
N LYS A 219 -7.88 -22.35 -6.59
CA LYS A 219 -8.44 -23.36 -7.49
C LYS A 219 -9.97 -23.26 -7.51
N THR A 220 -10.60 -23.35 -6.36
CA THR A 220 -12.07 -23.30 -6.25
C THR A 220 -12.62 -21.94 -6.65
N LYS A 221 -11.99 -20.84 -6.18
CA LYS A 221 -12.49 -19.48 -6.35
C LYS A 221 -12.28 -18.93 -7.77
N ILE A 222 -11.25 -19.37 -8.48
CA ILE A 222 -10.90 -18.83 -9.79
C ILE A 222 -11.03 -19.91 -10.89
N ILE A 223 -10.24 -20.98 -10.83
CA ILE A 223 -10.16 -21.97 -11.91
C ILE A 223 -11.52 -22.67 -12.10
N ASP A 224 -12.06 -23.26 -11.05
CA ASP A 224 -13.30 -24.02 -11.10
C ASP A 224 -14.54 -23.13 -11.32
N ALA A 225 -14.43 -21.85 -10.97
CA ALA A 225 -15.52 -20.88 -11.09
C ALA A 225 -15.72 -20.33 -12.52
N VAL A 226 -14.75 -20.53 -13.43
CA VAL A 226 -14.87 -20.10 -14.84
C VAL A 226 -16.08 -20.75 -15.51
N ALA A 227 -16.23 -22.05 -15.35
CA ALA A 227 -17.34 -22.81 -15.98
C ALA A 227 -18.73 -22.34 -15.53
N SER A 228 -18.84 -21.73 -14.35
CA SER A 228 -20.09 -21.15 -13.82
C SER A 228 -20.28 -19.66 -14.16
N GLY A 229 -19.46 -19.10 -15.05
CA GLY A 229 -19.56 -17.72 -15.54
C GLY A 229 -19.17 -16.64 -14.51
N LYS A 230 -18.52 -17.02 -13.39
CA LYS A 230 -18.14 -16.06 -12.32
C LYS A 230 -17.06 -15.07 -12.75
N LEU A 231 -16.33 -15.38 -13.82
CA LEU A 231 -15.29 -14.53 -14.42
C LEU A 231 -15.73 -13.95 -15.78
N ALA A 232 -17.02 -13.98 -16.12
CA ALA A 232 -17.55 -13.49 -17.40
C ALA A 232 -17.27 -12.00 -17.64
N SER A 233 -17.31 -11.18 -16.57
CA SER A 233 -16.94 -9.78 -16.58
C SER A 233 -16.42 -9.37 -15.20
N ASN A 234 -15.74 -8.22 -15.10
CA ASN A 234 -15.27 -7.71 -13.81
C ASN A 234 -16.41 -7.31 -12.87
N ASP A 235 -17.57 -6.92 -13.39
CA ASP A 235 -18.75 -6.64 -12.56
C ASP A 235 -19.31 -7.91 -11.90
N VAL A 236 -19.40 -9.00 -12.67
CA VAL A 236 -19.77 -10.32 -12.14
C VAL A 236 -18.70 -10.79 -11.14
N PHE A 237 -17.43 -10.64 -11.49
CA PHE A 237 -16.32 -11.08 -10.67
C PHE A 237 -16.27 -10.34 -9.33
N LYS A 238 -16.39 -9.00 -9.30
CA LYS A 238 -16.41 -8.20 -8.07
C LYS A 238 -17.58 -8.56 -7.13
N ASN A 239 -18.70 -9.00 -7.67
CA ASN A 239 -19.82 -9.50 -6.86
C ASN A 239 -19.55 -10.87 -6.26
N TYR A 240 -18.79 -11.71 -6.93
CA TYR A 240 -18.43 -13.06 -6.53
C TYR A 240 -17.19 -13.10 -5.62
N PHE A 241 -16.11 -12.42 -6.01
CA PHE A 241 -14.89 -12.24 -5.24
C PHE A 241 -14.73 -10.76 -4.89
N ARG A 242 -15.23 -10.39 -3.73
CA ARG A 242 -15.40 -8.98 -3.32
C ARG A 242 -14.09 -8.26 -3.02
N GLY A 243 -12.96 -9.00 -2.97
CA GLY A 243 -11.64 -8.46 -2.80
C GLY A 243 -10.85 -9.10 -1.66
N LEU A 244 -9.82 -8.40 -1.22
CA LEU A 244 -8.91 -8.82 -0.16
C LEU A 244 -8.96 -7.84 1.01
N TYR A 245 -8.76 -8.39 2.21
CA TYR A 245 -8.55 -7.64 3.45
C TYR A 245 -7.21 -8.03 4.05
N PHE A 246 -6.31 -7.05 4.16
CA PHE A 246 -5.00 -7.17 4.79
C PHE A 246 -5.12 -6.75 6.24
N LYS A 247 -4.97 -7.70 7.15
CA LYS A 247 -5.03 -7.50 8.60
C LYS A 247 -3.64 -7.57 9.19
N VAL A 248 -3.31 -6.59 10.02
CA VAL A 248 -2.04 -6.51 10.73
C VAL A 248 -2.27 -6.64 12.23
N GLU A 249 -1.40 -7.40 12.88
CA GLU A 249 -1.35 -7.59 14.33
C GLU A 249 0.12 -7.58 14.79
N LYS A 250 0.39 -7.36 16.07
CA LYS A 250 1.75 -7.48 16.62
C LYS A 250 2.27 -8.92 16.49
N SER A 251 3.56 -9.06 16.17
CA SER A 251 4.26 -10.35 16.13
C SER A 251 4.99 -10.59 17.44
N GLY A 252 4.31 -11.19 18.41
CA GLY A 252 4.86 -11.44 19.74
C GLY A 252 5.38 -10.17 20.40
N SER A 253 6.64 -10.19 20.87
CA SER A 253 7.35 -9.05 21.46
C SER A 253 8.24 -8.29 20.47
N SER A 254 8.19 -8.61 19.17
CA SER A 254 8.97 -7.91 18.17
C SER A 254 8.57 -6.43 18.11
N PRO A 255 9.50 -5.50 17.88
CA PRO A 255 9.14 -4.15 17.49
C PRO A 255 8.31 -4.20 16.20
N SER A 256 7.53 -3.16 15.98
CA SER A 256 6.63 -3.06 14.83
C SER A 256 7.14 -2.02 13.83
N SER A 257 6.73 -2.17 12.57
CA SER A 257 6.97 -1.17 11.52
C SER A 257 5.72 -0.96 10.68
N LEU A 258 5.66 0.19 10.03
CA LEU A 258 4.62 0.60 9.12
C LEU A 258 5.25 1.02 7.80
N ALA A 259 4.67 0.57 6.69
CA ALA A 259 5.06 0.99 5.36
C ALA A 259 3.94 1.75 4.65
N VAL A 260 4.30 2.71 3.80
CA VAL A 260 3.39 3.27 2.80
C VAL A 260 3.64 2.59 1.47
N LEU A 261 2.61 1.96 0.91
CA LEU A 261 2.70 1.08 -0.25
C LEU A 261 1.78 1.55 -1.39
N ASN A 262 2.18 1.28 -2.63
CA ASN A 262 1.33 1.47 -3.80
C ASN A 262 0.61 0.15 -4.15
N PHE A 263 -0.51 -0.10 -3.50
CA PHE A 263 -1.32 -1.30 -3.74
C PHE A 263 -1.95 -1.34 -5.14
N ALA A 264 -2.09 -0.20 -5.83
CA ALA A 264 -2.59 -0.17 -7.21
C ALA A 264 -1.66 -0.89 -8.21
N LYS A 265 -0.39 -1.09 -7.84
CA LYS A 265 0.56 -1.94 -8.58
C LYS A 265 0.56 -3.39 -8.09
N GLY A 266 -0.26 -3.71 -7.10
CA GLY A 266 -0.40 -5.05 -6.55
C GLY A 266 -1.10 -5.99 -7.50
N GLU A 267 -0.65 -7.26 -7.53
CA GLU A 267 -1.23 -8.29 -8.36
C GLU A 267 -1.14 -9.68 -7.72
N ILE A 268 -2.02 -10.57 -8.18
CA ILE A 268 -1.96 -11.99 -7.85
C ILE A 268 -1.75 -12.75 -9.15
N THR A 269 -0.63 -13.47 -9.24
CA THR A 269 -0.34 -14.35 -10.37
C THR A 269 -0.67 -15.80 -9.99
N ILE A 270 -1.60 -16.41 -10.72
CA ILE A 270 -1.99 -17.81 -10.59
C ILE A 270 -1.36 -18.58 -11.75
N LYS A 271 -0.29 -19.34 -11.49
CA LYS A 271 0.31 -20.24 -12.49
C LYS A 271 -0.30 -21.64 -12.36
N TYR A 272 -0.72 -22.21 -13.46
CA TYR A 272 -1.32 -23.55 -13.49
C TYR A 272 -0.93 -24.29 -14.78
N LYS A 273 -1.06 -25.61 -14.76
CA LYS A 273 -0.89 -26.47 -15.93
C LYS A 273 -2.22 -27.11 -16.30
N GLU A 274 -2.47 -27.22 -17.59
CA GLU A 274 -3.65 -27.86 -18.16
C GLU A 274 -3.27 -28.76 -19.32
N ASP A 275 -4.16 -29.66 -19.71
CA ASP A 275 -4.00 -30.51 -20.87
C ASP A 275 -4.47 -29.78 -22.13
N LEU A 276 -3.60 -29.70 -23.13
CA LEU A 276 -3.91 -29.20 -24.47
C LEU A 276 -3.97 -30.37 -25.46
N SER A 277 -5.14 -30.60 -26.00
CA SER A 277 -5.35 -31.58 -27.05
C SER A 277 -5.14 -30.95 -28.43
N THR A 278 -4.22 -31.50 -29.22
CA THR A 278 -3.97 -31.06 -30.60
C THR A 278 -4.17 -32.23 -31.55
N THR A 279 -5.04 -32.05 -32.56
CA THR A 279 -5.25 -33.10 -33.59
C THR A 279 -4.60 -32.64 -34.89
N THR A 280 -3.63 -33.46 -35.37
CA THR A 280 -2.94 -33.23 -36.65
C THR A 280 -3.04 -34.50 -37.46
N ALA A 281 -3.55 -34.41 -38.69
CA ALA A 281 -3.76 -35.56 -39.61
C ALA A 281 -4.52 -36.74 -38.97
N GLY A 282 -5.53 -36.46 -38.12
CA GLY A 282 -6.35 -37.46 -37.45
C GLY A 282 -5.70 -38.10 -36.21
N VAL A 283 -4.50 -37.70 -35.83
CA VAL A 283 -3.82 -38.12 -34.60
C VAL A 283 -3.97 -37.05 -33.54
N THR A 284 -4.59 -37.42 -32.42
CA THR A 284 -4.70 -36.53 -31.24
C THR A 284 -3.56 -36.75 -30.29
N THR A 285 -2.82 -35.70 -30.00
CA THR A 285 -1.80 -35.63 -28.96
C THR A 285 -2.23 -34.71 -27.82
N ILE A 286 -1.94 -35.14 -26.59
CA ILE A 286 -2.18 -34.36 -25.39
C ILE A 286 -0.83 -33.87 -24.85
N SER A 287 -0.68 -32.58 -24.68
CA SER A 287 0.52 -31.98 -24.08
C SER A 287 0.14 -31.18 -22.82
N ARG A 288 1.03 -31.22 -21.81
CA ARG A 288 0.85 -30.43 -20.58
C ARG A 288 1.41 -29.04 -20.79
N VAL A 289 0.57 -28.02 -20.77
CA VAL A 289 0.96 -26.63 -21.03
C VAL A 289 0.79 -25.76 -19.78
N GLU A 290 1.72 -24.84 -19.59
CA GLU A 290 1.65 -23.84 -18.52
C GLU A 290 0.83 -22.64 -18.96
N LYS A 291 -0.02 -22.16 -18.07
CA LYS A 291 -0.88 -21.00 -18.23
C LYS A 291 -0.85 -20.12 -16.98
N SER A 292 -1.30 -18.90 -17.12
CA SER A 292 -1.45 -18.02 -15.96
C SER A 292 -2.72 -17.16 -16.05
N ILE A 293 -3.30 -16.88 -14.88
CA ILE A 293 -4.34 -15.87 -14.70
C ILE A 293 -3.74 -14.78 -13.82
N LEU A 294 -3.93 -13.54 -14.24
CA LEU A 294 -3.47 -12.36 -13.52
C LEU A 294 -4.66 -11.59 -12.97
N LEU A 295 -4.66 -11.37 -11.66
CA LEU A 295 -5.63 -10.55 -10.96
C LEU A 295 -4.91 -9.28 -10.48
N LYS A 296 -5.53 -8.11 -10.68
CA LYS A 296 -5.00 -6.81 -10.24
C LYS A 296 -5.78 -6.29 -9.04
N MET A 297 -5.07 -5.66 -8.11
CA MET A 297 -5.69 -4.85 -7.06
C MET A 297 -6.19 -3.56 -7.70
N SER A 298 -7.47 -3.48 -7.95
CA SER A 298 -8.10 -2.36 -8.69
C SER A 298 -9.57 -2.26 -8.33
N GLY A 299 -10.12 -1.06 -8.46
CA GLY A 299 -11.45 -0.71 -8.01
C GLY A 299 -11.40 0.05 -6.69
N ASN A 300 -12.39 -0.14 -5.83
CA ASN A 300 -12.41 0.52 -4.53
C ASN A 300 -11.34 -0.02 -3.60
N THR A 301 -10.66 0.89 -2.90
CA THR A 301 -9.65 0.61 -1.87
C THR A 301 -9.98 1.42 -0.63
N VAL A 302 -9.61 0.92 0.56
CA VAL A 302 -9.84 1.62 1.83
C VAL A 302 -8.63 1.43 2.73
N SER A 303 -8.02 2.53 3.18
CA SER A 303 -7.07 2.53 4.30
C SER A 303 -7.84 2.52 5.61
N LEU A 304 -7.56 1.56 6.46
CA LEU A 304 -8.24 1.32 7.72
C LEU A 304 -7.26 1.56 8.87
N LEU A 305 -7.49 2.58 9.66
CA LEU A 305 -6.62 2.96 10.76
C LEU A 305 -7.29 2.69 12.10
N ASN A 306 -6.54 2.09 13.02
CA ASN A 306 -7.00 1.84 14.38
C ASN A 306 -5.96 2.39 15.36
N GLU A 307 -6.37 3.32 16.19
CA GLU A 307 -5.56 3.90 17.25
C GLU A 307 -5.76 3.12 18.54
N SER A 308 -4.68 2.89 19.27
CA SER A 308 -4.67 2.25 20.58
C SER A 308 -3.52 2.78 21.43
N ASN A 309 -3.52 2.51 22.73
CA ASN A 309 -2.49 2.97 23.67
C ASN A 309 -2.21 4.47 23.56
N VAL A 310 -3.26 5.26 23.31
CA VAL A 310 -3.17 6.71 23.13
C VAL A 310 -2.56 7.34 24.38
N ASN A 311 -1.54 8.18 24.20
CA ASN A 311 -0.93 8.90 25.31
C ASN A 311 -1.96 9.77 26.02
N THR A 312 -1.95 9.76 27.36
CA THR A 312 -2.94 10.47 28.17
C THR A 312 -2.87 11.97 27.97
N ALA A 313 -1.68 12.56 27.86
CA ALA A 313 -1.51 13.98 27.64
C ALA A 313 -2.09 14.40 26.27
N TYR A 314 -1.77 13.63 25.21
CA TYR A 314 -2.35 13.86 23.89
C TYR A 314 -3.87 13.70 23.88
N ALA A 315 -4.41 12.67 24.53
CA ALA A 315 -5.85 12.47 24.63
C ALA A 315 -6.55 13.62 25.36
N ASN A 316 -5.95 14.12 26.46
CA ASN A 316 -6.46 15.27 27.18
C ASN A 316 -6.43 16.54 26.34
N ALA A 317 -5.31 16.81 25.67
CA ALA A 317 -5.14 17.99 24.81
C ALA A 317 -6.12 18.01 23.63
N THR A 318 -6.40 16.85 23.02
CA THR A 318 -7.31 16.77 21.87
C THR A 318 -8.80 16.69 22.25
N ASN A 319 -9.13 16.21 23.45
CA ASN A 319 -10.51 16.13 23.95
C ASN A 319 -10.95 17.40 24.72
N ASN A 320 -9.99 18.24 25.13
CA ASN A 320 -10.28 19.50 25.82
C ASN A 320 -9.89 20.69 24.94
N PRO A 321 -10.82 21.29 24.18
CA PRO A 321 -10.53 22.39 23.28
C PRO A 321 -10.05 23.67 23.96
N ASN A 322 -10.10 23.74 25.30
CA ASN A 322 -9.67 24.91 26.06
C ASN A 322 -8.23 24.82 26.60
N VAL A 323 -7.52 23.75 26.32
CA VAL A 323 -6.10 23.61 26.68
C VAL A 323 -5.25 24.27 25.59
N THR A 324 -4.45 25.26 25.96
CA THR A 324 -3.49 25.93 25.06
C THR A 324 -2.26 25.03 24.86
N LEU A 325 -1.71 25.03 23.65
CA LEU A 325 -0.43 24.37 23.35
C LEU A 325 0.67 25.01 24.22
N GLY A 326 1.26 24.23 25.11
CA GLY A 326 2.37 24.66 25.97
C GLY A 326 2.06 24.69 27.46
N ASP A 327 0.88 24.34 27.90
CA ASP A 327 0.50 24.25 29.31
C ASP A 327 0.83 22.89 29.97
N GLU A 328 1.54 21.97 29.23
CA GLU A 328 2.01 20.65 29.74
C GLU A 328 3.53 20.47 29.58
#